data_ae47a0ff8978d040ad58edb82427fbc9
#
_entry.id   ae47a0ff8978d040ad58edb82427fbc9
#
_cell.length_a   1.000
_cell.length_b   1.000
_cell.length_c   1.000
_cell.angle_alpha   90.00
_cell.angle_beta   90.00
_cell.angle_gamma   90.00
#
_symmetry.space_group_name_H-M   'P 1'
#
loop_
_entity.id
_entity.type
_entity.pdbx_description
1 polymer ?
#
loop_
_entity_poly.entity_id
_entity_poly.type
_entity_poly.pdbx_seq_one_letter_code
_entity_poly.pdbx_strand_id
1 'polypeptide(L)'
;VANSHDVLAGKVKPTGRVVIIGGGMVGMEVAELLAEQGCTVTDLEMMKEFCADLGSARKICVTESIYAHGITPVTEVKVTEIREGAVLGEKDGKTVEYPCDWAVLAIGSRKRDGAALEAACRKLGIGYLALGDAAGARRAMNATREAFDAALRVDDETFLQDIMAGPKTVFVTGATGTMGQETVKQLLARSPRFKVRVLARPSDKNRALLKKMAHPMLEVVWGDMADFACVKRCVAGSDYVLHIGAMVSPAADKYPEKTLYTNIGSTLAIIKAIQEQPNADDIHLVYVGTVAE
;
A
#
# COMPACT_ATOMS: atom_id res chain seq x y z
N VAL A 1 -5.75 3.35 -26.62
CA VAL A 1 -5.40 3.54 -25.20
C VAL A 1 -4.03 4.19 -25.12
N ALA A 2 -3.87 5.21 -24.28
CA ALA A 2 -2.62 5.92 -24.03
C ALA A 2 -2.27 5.92 -22.54
N ASN A 3 -1.00 6.17 -22.22
CA ASN A 3 -0.55 6.43 -20.87
C ASN A 3 -0.47 7.93 -20.61
N SER A 4 -0.85 8.40 -19.44
CA SER A 4 -0.82 9.81 -19.04
C SER A 4 0.55 10.46 -19.25
N HIS A 5 1.64 9.75 -18.93
CA HIS A 5 3.00 10.27 -19.10
C HIS A 5 3.37 10.49 -20.57
N ASP A 6 2.92 9.63 -21.49
CA ASP A 6 3.19 9.80 -22.91
C ASP A 6 2.37 10.93 -23.52
N VAL A 7 1.17 11.20 -22.99
CA VAL A 7 0.34 12.36 -23.35
C VAL A 7 1.02 13.65 -22.86
N LEU A 8 1.41 13.73 -21.60
CA LEU A 8 2.10 14.89 -21.03
C LEU A 8 3.45 15.17 -21.71
N ALA A 9 4.16 14.12 -22.14
CA ALA A 9 5.41 14.26 -22.89
C ALA A 9 5.20 14.61 -24.36
N GLY A 10 3.96 14.76 -24.83
CA GLY A 10 3.63 15.09 -26.23
C GLY A 10 3.89 13.96 -27.23
N LYS A 11 4.21 12.75 -26.77
CA LYS A 11 4.45 11.58 -27.63
C LYS A 11 3.15 11.04 -28.24
N VAL A 12 2.04 11.16 -27.53
CA VAL A 12 0.71 10.79 -27.97
C VAL A 12 -0.19 12.01 -27.83
N LYS A 13 -0.98 12.29 -28.85
CA LYS A 13 -1.89 13.45 -28.92
C LYS A 13 -3.33 12.96 -29.14
N PRO A 14 -4.07 12.62 -28.07
CA PRO A 14 -5.46 12.26 -28.16
C PRO A 14 -6.31 13.40 -28.76
N THR A 15 -7.36 13.04 -29.48
CA THR A 15 -8.30 13.99 -30.11
C THR A 15 -9.75 13.47 -29.94
N GLY A 16 -10.73 14.35 -30.07
CA GLY A 16 -12.12 13.98 -29.95
C GLY A 16 -12.58 13.77 -28.50
N ARG A 17 -13.32 12.69 -28.25
CA ARG A 17 -13.81 12.33 -26.91
C ARG A 17 -12.76 11.50 -26.18
N VAL A 18 -12.32 11.98 -25.05
CA VAL A 18 -11.28 11.32 -24.24
C VAL A 18 -11.85 10.93 -22.89
N VAL A 19 -11.70 9.66 -22.52
CA VAL A 19 -11.96 9.19 -21.17
C VAL A 19 -10.63 9.00 -20.44
N ILE A 20 -10.46 9.70 -19.32
CA ILE A 20 -9.33 9.53 -18.42
C ILE A 20 -9.73 8.57 -17.32
N ILE A 21 -8.85 7.66 -16.95
CA ILE A 21 -9.07 6.66 -15.91
C ILE A 21 -8.09 6.96 -14.77
N GLY A 22 -8.63 7.57 -13.69
CA GLY A 22 -7.91 7.95 -12.48
C GLY A 22 -7.87 9.45 -12.23
N GLY A 23 -8.72 9.92 -11.32
CA GLY A 23 -8.92 11.31 -10.92
C GLY A 23 -7.92 11.83 -9.87
N GLY A 24 -6.69 11.33 -9.89
CA GLY A 24 -5.58 11.89 -9.12
C GLY A 24 -4.97 13.13 -9.79
N MET A 25 -3.93 13.73 -9.19
CA MET A 25 -3.27 14.94 -9.73
C MET A 25 -2.88 14.81 -11.21
N VAL A 26 -2.24 13.70 -11.57
CA VAL A 26 -1.78 13.47 -12.96
C VAL A 26 -2.96 13.34 -13.93
N GLY A 27 -4.06 12.70 -13.48
CA GLY A 27 -5.28 12.62 -14.29
C GLY A 27 -5.86 14.01 -14.57
N MET A 28 -5.92 14.86 -13.55
CA MET A 28 -6.41 16.23 -13.69
C MET A 28 -5.52 17.09 -14.60
N GLU A 29 -4.20 17.00 -14.46
CA GLU A 29 -3.26 17.72 -15.33
C GLU A 29 -3.40 17.29 -16.80
N VAL A 30 -3.61 16.00 -17.06
CA VAL A 30 -3.89 15.50 -18.41
C VAL A 30 -5.26 15.97 -18.90
N ALA A 31 -6.27 15.99 -18.02
CA ALA A 31 -7.61 16.44 -18.37
C ALA A 31 -7.63 17.91 -18.81
N GLU A 32 -6.95 18.78 -18.05
CA GLU A 32 -6.79 20.20 -18.39
C GLU A 32 -6.08 20.36 -19.72
N LEU A 33 -4.91 19.73 -19.89
CA LEU A 33 -4.14 19.78 -21.13
C LEU A 33 -4.96 19.38 -22.35
N LEU A 34 -5.72 18.29 -22.27
CA LEU A 34 -6.52 17.79 -23.38
C LEU A 34 -7.76 18.66 -23.64
N ALA A 35 -8.38 19.20 -22.60
CA ALA A 35 -9.49 20.14 -22.75
C ALA A 35 -9.03 21.45 -23.42
N GLU A 36 -7.88 21.99 -23.05
CA GLU A 36 -7.25 23.15 -23.71
C GLU A 36 -6.92 22.88 -25.18
N GLN A 37 -6.62 21.63 -25.54
CA GLN A 37 -6.41 21.19 -26.93
C GLN A 37 -7.72 20.93 -27.70
N GLY A 38 -8.87 21.18 -27.09
CA GLY A 38 -10.17 21.04 -27.72
C GLY A 38 -10.79 19.65 -27.65
N CYS A 39 -10.28 18.76 -26.79
CA CYS A 39 -10.92 17.47 -26.54
C CYS A 39 -12.15 17.61 -25.63
N THR A 40 -13.14 16.74 -25.80
CA THR A 40 -14.22 16.55 -24.85
C THR A 40 -13.76 15.52 -23.81
N VAL A 41 -13.53 15.95 -22.58
CA VAL A 41 -12.88 15.11 -21.54
C VAL A 41 -13.89 14.66 -20.49
N THR A 42 -13.91 13.35 -20.23
CA THR A 42 -14.57 12.74 -19.07
C THR A 42 -13.51 12.06 -18.22
N ASP A 43 -13.45 12.37 -16.93
CA ASP A 43 -12.51 11.73 -16.00
C ASP A 43 -13.26 10.81 -15.03
N LEU A 44 -12.81 9.56 -14.94
CA LEU A 44 -13.42 8.51 -14.11
C LEU A 44 -12.55 8.23 -12.90
N GLU A 45 -13.11 8.42 -11.70
CA GLU A 45 -12.45 8.14 -10.42
C GLU A 45 -13.19 7.06 -9.64
N MET A 46 -12.46 6.08 -9.11
CA MET A 46 -13.01 5.01 -8.30
C MET A 46 -13.37 5.48 -6.88
N MET A 47 -12.66 6.51 -6.38
CA MET A 47 -12.93 7.08 -5.06
C MET A 47 -14.13 8.02 -5.09
N LYS A 48 -14.64 8.38 -3.90
CA LYS A 48 -15.73 9.35 -3.75
C LYS A 48 -15.35 10.78 -4.15
N GLU A 49 -14.06 11.07 -4.22
CA GLU A 49 -13.55 12.41 -4.45
C GLU A 49 -12.33 12.37 -5.36
N PHE A 50 -12.26 13.36 -6.25
CA PHE A 50 -11.07 13.64 -7.04
C PHE A 50 -9.94 14.18 -6.14
N CYS A 51 -8.69 13.85 -6.47
CA CYS A 51 -7.53 14.35 -5.76
C CYS A 51 -7.69 14.25 -4.24
N ALA A 52 -8.16 13.09 -3.74
CA ALA A 52 -8.48 12.86 -2.33
C ALA A 52 -7.29 13.09 -1.37
N ASP A 53 -6.07 13.11 -1.90
CA ASP A 53 -4.83 13.31 -1.16
C ASP A 53 -4.33 14.77 -1.15
N LEU A 54 -5.04 15.69 -1.82
CA LEU A 54 -4.71 17.10 -1.80
C LEU A 54 -5.23 17.83 -0.55
N GLY A 55 -4.47 18.83 -0.12
CA GLY A 55 -4.95 19.79 0.89
C GLY A 55 -6.11 20.66 0.34
N SER A 56 -6.99 21.10 1.24
CA SER A 56 -8.26 21.76 0.91
C SER A 56 -8.10 22.96 -0.05
N ALA A 57 -7.12 23.83 0.17
CA ALA A 57 -6.92 25.00 -0.68
C ALA A 57 -6.60 24.63 -2.14
N ARG A 58 -5.66 23.69 -2.36
CA ARG A 58 -5.31 23.27 -3.72
C ARG A 58 -6.44 22.48 -4.37
N LYS A 59 -7.23 21.74 -3.59
CA LYS A 59 -8.40 21.02 -4.10
C LYS A 59 -9.46 21.95 -4.67
N ILE A 60 -9.68 23.11 -4.05
CA ILE A 60 -10.59 24.15 -4.56
C ILE A 60 -10.12 24.62 -5.95
N CYS A 61 -8.84 24.99 -6.09
CA CYS A 61 -8.29 25.43 -7.38
C CYS A 61 -8.46 24.37 -8.48
N VAL A 62 -8.15 23.10 -8.17
CA VAL A 62 -8.32 22.00 -9.14
C VAL A 62 -9.78 21.81 -9.52
N THR A 63 -10.70 21.89 -8.55
CA THR A 63 -12.14 21.76 -8.81
C THR A 63 -12.65 22.91 -9.70
N GLU A 64 -12.24 24.14 -9.44
CA GLU A 64 -12.58 25.30 -10.27
C GLU A 64 -12.03 25.13 -11.69
N SER A 65 -10.81 24.65 -11.84
CA SER A 65 -10.19 24.40 -13.15
C SER A 65 -10.93 23.34 -13.95
N ILE A 66 -11.34 22.24 -13.32
CA ILE A 66 -12.16 21.17 -13.95
C ILE A 66 -13.41 21.76 -14.60
N TYR A 67 -14.15 22.58 -13.86
CA TYR A 67 -15.37 23.17 -14.37
C TYR A 67 -15.11 24.27 -15.42
N ALA A 68 -14.08 25.08 -15.23
CA ALA A 68 -13.69 26.12 -16.20
C ALA A 68 -13.32 25.57 -17.57
N HIS A 69 -12.71 24.39 -17.61
CA HIS A 69 -12.32 23.68 -18.84
C HIS A 69 -13.42 22.76 -19.39
N GLY A 70 -14.61 22.70 -18.77
CA GLY A 70 -15.71 21.87 -19.21
C GLY A 70 -15.45 20.36 -19.10
N ILE A 71 -14.52 19.97 -18.22
CA ILE A 71 -14.22 18.56 -17.93
C ILE A 71 -15.40 17.95 -17.16
N THR A 72 -15.81 16.73 -17.50
CA THR A 72 -16.87 16.01 -16.82
C THR A 72 -16.26 15.03 -15.78
N PRO A 73 -16.23 15.38 -14.49
CA PRO A 73 -15.74 14.48 -13.46
C PRO A 73 -16.82 13.46 -13.06
N VAL A 74 -16.48 12.17 -12.99
CA VAL A 74 -17.38 11.10 -12.55
C VAL A 74 -16.70 10.26 -11.49
N THR A 75 -17.18 10.34 -10.26
CA THR A 75 -16.67 9.59 -9.10
C THR A 75 -17.40 8.28 -8.89
N GLU A 76 -16.81 7.42 -8.04
CA GLU A 76 -17.36 6.11 -7.66
C GLU A 76 -17.56 5.16 -8.85
N VAL A 77 -16.68 5.28 -9.86
CA VAL A 77 -16.67 4.41 -11.05
C VAL A 77 -15.47 3.49 -10.98
N LYS A 78 -15.72 2.20 -10.85
CA LYS A 78 -14.70 1.17 -11.01
C LYS A 78 -14.64 0.73 -12.47
N VAL A 79 -13.64 1.18 -13.20
CA VAL A 79 -13.44 0.73 -14.59
C VAL A 79 -13.16 -0.77 -14.61
N THR A 80 -13.89 -1.49 -15.45
CA THR A 80 -13.82 -2.94 -15.57
C THR A 80 -13.26 -3.40 -16.91
N GLU A 81 -13.49 -2.61 -17.98
CA GLU A 81 -13.07 -2.97 -19.33
C GLU A 81 -12.81 -1.71 -20.18
N ILE A 82 -11.84 -1.79 -21.06
CA ILE A 82 -11.61 -0.81 -22.12
C ILE A 82 -11.75 -1.56 -23.44
N ARG A 83 -12.67 -1.11 -24.29
CA ARG A 83 -12.91 -1.69 -25.61
C ARG A 83 -12.88 -0.63 -26.70
N GLU A 84 -12.98 -1.05 -27.93
CA GLU A 84 -13.05 -0.11 -29.05
C GLU A 84 -14.29 0.78 -28.94
N GLY A 85 -14.05 2.09 -28.94
CA GLY A 85 -15.10 3.12 -28.88
C GLY A 85 -15.65 3.42 -27.48
N ALA A 86 -15.29 2.68 -26.41
CA ALA A 86 -15.83 2.93 -25.07
C ALA A 86 -14.99 2.39 -23.92
N VAL A 87 -15.19 2.98 -22.74
CA VAL A 87 -14.77 2.46 -21.44
C VAL A 87 -16.00 2.01 -20.66
N LEU A 88 -15.93 0.80 -20.08
CA LEU A 88 -16.99 0.30 -19.19
C LEU A 88 -16.54 0.40 -17.73
N GLY A 89 -17.45 0.82 -16.88
CA GLY A 89 -17.25 0.89 -15.44
C GLY A 89 -18.48 0.43 -14.67
N GLU A 90 -18.27 0.00 -13.45
CA GLU A 90 -19.31 -0.30 -12.48
C GLU A 90 -19.55 0.92 -11.61
N LYS A 91 -20.79 1.40 -11.56
CA LYS A 91 -21.26 2.46 -10.67
C LYS A 91 -22.60 2.04 -10.05
N ASP A 92 -22.72 2.12 -8.73
CA ASP A 92 -23.93 1.73 -7.98
C ASP A 92 -24.42 0.31 -8.31
N GLY A 93 -23.48 -0.63 -8.53
CA GLY A 93 -23.78 -2.02 -8.90
C GLY A 93 -24.30 -2.22 -10.33
N LYS A 94 -24.24 -1.19 -11.17
CA LYS A 94 -24.66 -1.24 -12.58
C LYS A 94 -23.46 -0.98 -13.50
N THR A 95 -23.42 -1.70 -14.61
CA THR A 95 -22.45 -1.40 -15.66
C THR A 95 -22.88 -0.15 -16.40
N VAL A 96 -21.98 0.81 -16.51
CA VAL A 96 -22.17 2.06 -17.26
C VAL A 96 -21.10 2.13 -18.35
N GLU A 97 -21.51 2.57 -19.54
CA GLU A 97 -20.64 2.75 -20.69
C GLU A 97 -20.31 4.23 -20.89
N TYR A 98 -19.05 4.53 -21.11
CA TYR A 98 -18.51 5.87 -21.39
C TYR A 98 -17.92 5.87 -22.81
N PRO A 99 -18.66 6.36 -23.83
CA PRO A 99 -18.19 6.39 -25.22
C PRO A 99 -16.97 7.31 -25.36
N CYS A 100 -15.93 6.84 -26.03
CA CYS A 100 -14.71 7.60 -26.24
C CYS A 100 -13.97 7.20 -27.52
N ASP A 101 -13.18 8.12 -28.03
CA ASP A 101 -12.24 7.88 -29.13
C ASP A 101 -10.87 7.49 -28.56
N TRP A 102 -10.57 7.95 -27.34
CA TRP A 102 -9.36 7.64 -26.61
C TRP A 102 -9.63 7.34 -25.13
N ALA A 103 -8.93 6.34 -24.60
CA ALA A 103 -8.83 6.10 -23.17
C ALA A 103 -7.40 6.40 -22.69
N VAL A 104 -7.23 7.23 -21.65
CA VAL A 104 -5.95 7.59 -21.07
C VAL A 104 -5.84 7.04 -19.65
N LEU A 105 -4.80 6.26 -19.38
CA LEU A 105 -4.55 5.67 -18.07
C LEU A 105 -3.74 6.62 -17.19
N ALA A 106 -4.32 7.06 -16.07
CA ALA A 106 -3.71 7.89 -15.03
C ALA A 106 -3.81 7.22 -13.65
N ILE A 107 -3.70 5.88 -13.60
CA ILE A 107 -3.91 5.05 -12.41
C ILE A 107 -2.70 4.97 -11.48
N GLY A 108 -1.82 5.96 -11.53
CA GLY A 108 -0.62 6.08 -10.70
C GLY A 108 0.59 5.31 -11.24
N SER A 109 1.68 5.41 -10.49
CA SER A 109 2.97 4.79 -10.81
C SER A 109 3.26 3.62 -9.87
N ARG A 110 4.04 2.66 -10.35
CA ARG A 110 4.53 1.53 -9.55
C ARG A 110 6.05 1.56 -9.51
N LYS A 111 6.62 1.18 -8.38
CA LYS A 111 8.07 1.00 -8.28
C LYS A 111 8.52 -0.06 -9.29
N ARG A 112 9.71 0.14 -9.85
CA ARG A 112 10.39 -0.92 -10.61
C ARG A 112 10.92 -1.98 -9.67
N ASP A 113 10.98 -3.21 -10.13
CA ASP A 113 11.62 -4.29 -9.39
C ASP A 113 13.13 -4.04 -9.31
N GLY A 114 13.63 -3.85 -8.10
CA GLY A 114 15.03 -3.65 -7.80
C GLY A 114 15.74 -4.89 -7.27
N ALA A 115 15.06 -6.03 -7.18
CA ALA A 115 15.57 -7.25 -6.53
C ALA A 115 16.89 -7.75 -7.15
N ALA A 116 17.02 -7.67 -8.47
CA ALA A 116 18.26 -8.09 -9.15
C ALA A 116 19.45 -7.21 -8.77
N LEU A 117 19.25 -5.88 -8.68
CA LEU A 117 20.28 -4.94 -8.26
C LEU A 117 20.64 -5.15 -6.78
N GLU A 118 19.65 -5.30 -5.93
CA GLU A 118 19.86 -5.60 -4.50
C GLU A 118 20.67 -6.88 -4.30
N ALA A 119 20.30 -7.96 -5.00
CA ALA A 119 21.02 -9.22 -4.96
C ALA A 119 22.48 -9.11 -5.46
N ALA A 120 22.71 -8.32 -6.51
CA ALA A 120 24.05 -8.07 -7.02
C ALA A 120 24.90 -7.29 -6.01
N CYS A 121 24.35 -6.24 -5.39
CA CYS A 121 25.03 -5.48 -4.33
C CYS A 121 25.40 -6.38 -3.15
N ARG A 122 24.47 -7.19 -2.67
CA ARG A 122 24.71 -8.14 -1.57
C ARG A 122 25.81 -9.15 -1.89
N LYS A 123 25.81 -9.70 -3.11
CA LYS A 123 26.86 -10.65 -3.56
C LYS A 123 28.25 -10.01 -3.54
N LEU A 124 28.33 -8.72 -3.79
CA LEU A 124 29.59 -7.95 -3.78
C LEU A 124 29.96 -7.36 -2.40
N GLY A 125 29.15 -7.61 -1.37
CA GLY A 125 29.33 -7.01 -0.04
C GLY A 125 29.10 -5.50 -0.01
N ILE A 126 28.30 -4.98 -0.95
CA ILE A 126 27.95 -3.56 -1.06
C ILE A 126 26.60 -3.34 -0.36
N GLY A 127 26.56 -2.37 0.56
CA GLY A 127 25.30 -1.94 1.20
C GLY A 127 24.32 -1.40 0.17
N TYR A 128 23.06 -1.82 0.26
CA TYR A 128 21.99 -1.38 -0.64
C TYR A 128 20.80 -0.84 0.15
N LEU A 129 20.34 0.35 -0.23
CA LEU A 129 19.17 0.98 0.35
C LEU A 129 18.32 1.60 -0.77
N ALA A 130 17.09 1.12 -0.94
CA ALA A 130 16.13 1.72 -1.86
C ALA A 130 15.40 2.88 -1.16
N LEU A 131 15.37 4.05 -1.81
CA LEU A 131 14.74 5.27 -1.31
C LEU A 131 13.79 5.85 -2.37
N GLY A 132 12.86 6.70 -1.93
CA GLY A 132 11.92 7.37 -2.81
C GLY A 132 11.09 6.39 -3.64
N ASP A 133 10.94 6.66 -4.93
CA ASP A 133 10.13 5.84 -5.84
C ASP A 133 10.70 4.44 -6.07
N ALA A 134 11.99 4.23 -5.85
CA ALA A 134 12.59 2.90 -5.87
C ALA A 134 12.11 2.03 -4.70
N ALA A 135 11.83 2.62 -3.53
CA ALA A 135 11.20 1.93 -2.40
C ALA A 135 9.68 1.81 -2.57
N GLY A 136 9.03 2.84 -3.10
CA GLY A 136 7.59 2.87 -3.36
C GLY A 136 7.18 4.20 -3.97
N ALA A 137 6.44 4.18 -5.07
CA ALA A 137 6.00 5.39 -5.77
C ALA A 137 5.15 6.27 -4.85
N ARG A 138 5.65 7.48 -4.56
CA ARG A 138 5.04 8.47 -3.66
C ARG A 138 5.40 9.89 -4.10
N ARG A 139 5.23 10.88 -3.22
CA ARG A 139 5.56 12.28 -3.52
C ARG A 139 7.07 12.53 -3.41
N ALA A 140 7.57 13.50 -4.17
CA ALA A 140 8.97 13.92 -4.14
C ALA A 140 9.47 14.25 -2.72
N MET A 141 8.62 14.86 -1.89
CA MET A 141 8.95 15.16 -0.48
C MET A 141 9.30 13.91 0.33
N ASN A 142 8.66 12.75 0.05
CA ASN A 142 9.00 11.49 0.71
C ASN A 142 10.42 11.06 0.31
N ALA A 143 10.75 11.13 -0.98
CA ALA A 143 12.07 10.79 -1.48
C ALA A 143 13.16 11.68 -0.86
N THR A 144 12.91 13.01 -0.82
CA THR A 144 13.86 13.98 -0.23
C THR A 144 14.09 13.72 1.25
N ARG A 145 13.01 13.48 2.02
CA ARG A 145 13.12 13.19 3.46
C ARG A 145 13.87 11.89 3.72
N GLU A 146 13.52 10.81 3.02
CA GLU A 146 14.19 9.52 3.15
C GLU A 146 15.69 9.61 2.81
N ALA A 147 16.04 10.34 1.75
CA ALA A 147 17.42 10.56 1.38
C ALA A 147 18.18 11.38 2.43
N PHE A 148 17.55 12.42 2.99
CA PHE A 148 18.12 13.22 4.06
C PHE A 148 18.34 12.39 5.33
N ASP A 149 17.32 11.62 5.76
CA ASP A 149 17.41 10.76 6.94
C ASP A 149 18.49 9.68 6.79
N ALA A 150 18.64 9.12 5.58
CA ALA A 150 19.70 8.16 5.27
C ALA A 150 21.10 8.83 5.29
N ALA A 151 21.23 10.03 4.73
CA ALA A 151 22.48 10.77 4.70
C ALA A 151 22.99 11.15 6.10
N LEU A 152 22.08 11.50 7.02
CA LEU A 152 22.42 11.76 8.42
C LEU A 152 22.94 10.53 9.20
N ARG A 153 22.73 9.33 8.65
CA ARG A 153 23.11 8.06 9.30
C ARG A 153 24.23 7.33 8.59
N VAL A 154 24.84 7.94 7.59
CA VAL A 154 25.87 7.29 6.78
C VAL A 154 27.13 6.92 7.60
N ASP A 155 27.36 7.59 8.74
CA ASP A 155 28.46 7.31 9.67
C ASP A 155 28.05 6.40 10.84
N ASP A 156 26.77 5.97 10.90
CA ASP A 156 26.26 5.07 11.94
C ASP A 156 26.59 3.62 11.56
N GLU A 157 27.51 2.99 12.30
CA GLU A 157 27.93 1.61 12.07
C GLU A 157 26.76 0.62 12.10
N THR A 158 25.78 0.82 13.01
CA THR A 158 24.59 -0.03 13.10
C THR A 158 23.74 0.10 11.83
N PHE A 159 23.58 1.32 11.34
CA PHE A 159 22.85 1.56 10.08
C PHE A 159 23.56 0.93 8.89
N LEU A 160 24.88 1.06 8.80
CA LEU A 160 25.68 0.43 7.74
C LEU A 160 25.57 -1.10 7.78
N GLN A 161 25.63 -1.70 8.97
CA GLN A 161 25.44 -3.13 9.15
C GLN A 161 24.03 -3.56 8.72
N ASP A 162 22.99 -2.80 9.10
CA ASP A 162 21.60 -3.08 8.73
C ASP A 162 21.39 -3.05 7.21
N ILE A 163 21.94 -2.05 6.50
CA ILE A 163 21.80 -1.96 5.03
C ILE A 163 22.61 -3.03 4.28
N MET A 164 23.72 -3.51 4.86
CA MET A 164 24.51 -4.62 4.31
C MET A 164 23.85 -5.97 4.53
N ALA A 165 23.35 -6.23 5.73
CA ALA A 165 22.66 -7.48 6.08
C ALA A 165 21.29 -7.59 5.43
N GLY A 166 20.64 -6.44 5.15
CA GLY A 166 19.27 -6.33 4.70
C GLY A 166 18.24 -6.41 5.82
N PRO A 167 17.00 -6.03 5.51
CA PRO A 167 15.98 -5.94 6.53
C PRO A 167 15.57 -7.31 7.07
N LYS A 168 15.50 -7.41 8.39
CA LYS A 168 14.87 -8.54 9.06
C LYS A 168 13.36 -8.47 8.92
N THR A 169 12.71 -9.56 8.56
CA THR A 169 11.25 -9.61 8.44
C THR A 169 10.61 -9.92 9.79
N VAL A 170 9.73 -9.02 10.24
CA VAL A 170 8.97 -9.15 11.49
C VAL A 170 7.49 -9.36 11.15
N PHE A 171 6.98 -10.54 11.42
CA PHE A 171 5.54 -10.81 11.34
C PHE A 171 4.85 -10.38 12.63
N VAL A 172 3.85 -9.50 12.53
CA VAL A 172 3.10 -8.95 13.66
C VAL A 172 1.63 -9.34 13.55
N THR A 173 1.11 -10.01 14.57
CA THR A 173 -0.34 -10.23 14.74
C THR A 173 -0.94 -9.13 15.59
N GLY A 174 -2.24 -8.88 15.47
CA GLY A 174 -2.92 -7.85 16.26
C GLY A 174 -2.53 -6.41 15.91
N ALA A 175 -1.95 -6.19 14.74
CA ALA A 175 -1.46 -4.89 14.27
C ALA A 175 -2.51 -3.75 14.25
N THR A 176 -3.81 -4.08 14.28
CA THR A 176 -4.91 -3.11 14.29
C THR A 176 -5.39 -2.75 15.71
N GLY A 177 -4.90 -3.44 16.73
CA GLY A 177 -5.12 -3.13 18.15
C GLY A 177 -4.20 -2.01 18.64
N THR A 178 -4.46 -1.47 19.82
CA THR A 178 -3.70 -0.33 20.40
C THR A 178 -2.20 -0.64 20.51
N MET A 179 -1.83 -1.76 21.11
CA MET A 179 -0.42 -2.16 21.22
C MET A 179 0.19 -2.49 19.85
N GLY A 180 -0.55 -3.19 19.00
CA GLY A 180 -0.06 -3.58 17.66
C GLY A 180 0.22 -2.39 16.77
N GLN A 181 -0.61 -1.35 16.79
CA GLN A 181 -0.37 -0.11 16.04
C GLN A 181 0.93 0.56 16.48
N GLU A 182 1.17 0.69 17.78
CA GLU A 182 2.39 1.29 18.30
C GLU A 182 3.61 0.41 17.98
N THR A 183 3.49 -0.91 18.11
CA THR A 183 4.55 -1.84 17.71
C THR A 183 4.94 -1.68 16.24
N VAL A 184 3.97 -1.65 15.33
CA VAL A 184 4.22 -1.44 13.89
C VAL A 184 4.90 -0.10 13.65
N LYS A 185 4.43 0.98 14.28
CA LYS A 185 5.02 2.31 14.18
C LYS A 185 6.48 2.33 14.65
N GLN A 186 6.77 1.72 15.80
CA GLN A 186 8.14 1.64 16.36
C GLN A 186 9.08 0.82 15.47
N LEU A 187 8.60 -0.27 14.88
CA LEU A 187 9.38 -1.07 13.94
C LEU A 187 9.68 -0.31 12.66
N LEU A 188 8.67 0.36 12.08
CA LEU A 188 8.84 1.14 10.86
C LEU A 188 9.73 2.38 11.07
N ALA A 189 9.72 2.97 12.26
CA ALA A 189 10.63 4.07 12.60
C ALA A 189 12.11 3.65 12.62
N ARG A 190 12.39 2.35 12.67
CA ARG A 190 13.75 1.77 12.60
C ARG A 190 14.11 1.28 11.20
N SER A 191 13.42 1.78 10.17
CA SER A 191 13.77 1.50 8.77
C SER A 191 15.22 1.93 8.48
N PRO A 192 16.02 1.17 7.72
CA PRO A 192 15.63 -0.02 6.92
C PRO A 192 15.79 -1.36 7.66
N ARG A 193 16.06 -1.35 8.96
CA ARG A 193 16.36 -2.55 9.75
C ARG A 193 15.29 -3.63 9.69
N PHE A 194 14.00 -3.23 9.64
CA PHE A 194 12.88 -4.15 9.67
C PHE A 194 11.93 -3.98 8.49
N LYS A 195 11.57 -5.11 7.87
CA LYS A 195 10.39 -5.25 7.04
C LYS A 195 9.25 -5.79 7.92
N VAL A 196 8.16 -5.08 8.02
CA VAL A 196 7.03 -5.44 8.88
C VAL A 196 5.94 -6.06 8.05
N ARG A 197 5.58 -7.30 8.36
CA ARG A 197 4.44 -8.01 7.77
C ARG A 197 3.33 -8.08 8.81
N VAL A 198 2.13 -7.64 8.45
CA VAL A 198 0.96 -7.68 9.33
C VAL A 198 -0.15 -8.52 8.74
N LEU A 199 -0.81 -9.32 9.59
CA LEU A 199 -2.03 -10.04 9.23
C LEU A 199 -3.22 -9.29 9.81
N ALA A 200 -4.16 -8.88 8.96
CA ALA A 200 -5.34 -8.14 9.37
C ALA A 200 -6.61 -8.65 8.68
N ARG A 201 -7.71 -8.72 9.42
CA ARG A 201 -9.02 -9.07 8.86
C ARG A 201 -9.50 -7.98 7.91
N PRO A 202 -10.02 -8.35 6.71
CA PRO A 202 -10.50 -7.39 5.75
C PRO A 202 -11.80 -6.72 6.26
N SER A 203 -11.68 -5.45 6.67
CA SER A 203 -12.80 -4.59 7.03
C SER A 203 -12.47 -3.15 6.63
N ASP A 204 -13.47 -2.31 6.39
CA ASP A 204 -13.25 -0.91 6.02
C ASP A 204 -12.47 -0.15 7.09
N LYS A 205 -12.77 -0.42 8.36
CA LYS A 205 -12.04 0.13 9.50
C LYS A 205 -10.55 -0.22 9.44
N ASN A 206 -10.21 -1.49 9.23
CA ASN A 206 -8.82 -1.95 9.17
C ASN A 206 -8.12 -1.43 7.91
N ARG A 207 -8.81 -1.38 6.78
CA ARG A 207 -8.28 -0.80 5.53
C ARG A 207 -7.93 0.69 5.72
N ALA A 208 -8.83 1.47 6.29
CA ALA A 208 -8.61 2.88 6.56
C ALA A 208 -7.46 3.12 7.55
N LEU A 209 -7.36 2.28 8.60
CA LEU A 209 -6.30 2.35 9.59
C LEU A 209 -4.92 2.06 8.97
N LEU A 210 -4.77 0.92 8.29
CA LEU A 210 -3.50 0.49 7.72
C LEU A 210 -3.08 1.36 6.54
N LYS A 211 -4.02 1.97 5.82
CA LYS A 211 -3.72 3.00 4.80
C LYS A 211 -3.02 4.22 5.42
N LYS A 212 -3.39 4.64 6.64
CA LYS A 212 -2.71 5.74 7.35
C LYS A 212 -1.28 5.39 7.79
N MET A 213 -1.00 4.10 7.93
CA MET A 213 0.32 3.58 8.32
C MET A 213 1.17 3.16 7.11
N ALA A 214 0.74 3.48 5.88
CA ALA A 214 1.42 3.07 4.66
C ALA A 214 2.91 3.45 4.67
N HIS A 215 3.76 2.44 4.49
CA HIS A 215 5.21 2.59 4.51
C HIS A 215 5.84 1.57 3.54
N PRO A 216 6.98 1.87 2.86
CA PRO A 216 7.62 0.93 1.94
C PRO A 216 7.97 -0.42 2.57
N MET A 217 8.31 -0.40 3.86
CA MET A 217 8.68 -1.59 4.63
C MET A 217 7.47 -2.26 5.31
N LEU A 218 6.23 -1.83 5.04
CA LEU A 218 5.01 -2.44 5.56
C LEU A 218 4.33 -3.30 4.48
N GLU A 219 4.21 -4.58 4.77
CA GLU A 219 3.45 -5.56 3.98
C GLU A 219 2.16 -5.91 4.73
N VAL A 220 1.01 -5.72 4.10
CA VAL A 220 -0.29 -6.05 4.68
C VAL A 220 -0.85 -7.30 4.01
N VAL A 221 -1.02 -8.36 4.78
CA VAL A 221 -1.69 -9.60 4.37
C VAL A 221 -3.11 -9.58 4.91
N TRP A 222 -4.09 -9.69 4.01
CA TRP A 222 -5.49 -9.75 4.39
C TRP A 222 -5.92 -11.19 4.63
N GLY A 223 -6.40 -11.46 5.84
CA GLY A 223 -6.83 -12.80 6.25
C GLY A 223 -7.21 -12.89 7.72
N ASP A 224 -7.43 -14.11 8.20
CA ASP A 224 -7.75 -14.39 9.60
C ASP A 224 -6.67 -15.27 10.23
N MET A 225 -6.38 -15.03 11.52
CA MET A 225 -5.46 -15.87 12.32
C MET A 225 -6.00 -17.29 12.54
N ALA A 226 -7.31 -17.51 12.37
CA ALA A 226 -7.93 -18.84 12.41
C ALA A 226 -7.64 -19.65 11.13
N ASP A 227 -7.23 -19.01 10.04
CA ASP A 227 -6.81 -19.68 8.81
C ASP A 227 -5.32 -20.05 8.87
N PHE A 228 -5.03 -21.32 9.13
CA PHE A 228 -3.67 -21.84 9.22
C PHE A 228 -2.85 -21.58 7.95
N ALA A 229 -3.44 -21.72 6.76
CA ALA A 229 -2.74 -21.48 5.51
C ALA A 229 -2.31 -20.00 5.38
N CYS A 230 -3.15 -19.08 5.85
CA CYS A 230 -2.84 -17.66 5.90
C CYS A 230 -1.70 -17.37 6.90
N VAL A 231 -1.78 -17.94 8.10
CA VAL A 231 -0.72 -17.82 9.12
C VAL A 231 0.61 -18.36 8.60
N LYS A 232 0.61 -19.55 7.98
CA LYS A 232 1.79 -20.18 7.41
C LYS A 232 2.46 -19.29 6.35
N ARG A 233 1.69 -18.67 5.47
CA ARG A 233 2.22 -17.68 4.49
C ARG A 233 2.83 -16.46 5.16
N CYS A 234 2.25 -16.01 6.27
CA CYS A 234 2.79 -14.86 6.99
C CYS A 234 4.10 -15.16 7.73
N VAL A 235 4.23 -16.38 8.25
CA VAL A 235 5.45 -16.86 8.95
C VAL A 235 6.59 -17.13 7.97
N ALA A 236 6.28 -17.55 6.74
CA ALA A 236 7.29 -17.89 5.74
C ALA A 236 8.26 -16.73 5.48
N GLY A 237 9.56 -16.99 5.65
CA GLY A 237 10.62 -16.00 5.49
C GLY A 237 10.62 -14.89 6.54
N SER A 238 9.98 -15.09 7.69
CA SER A 238 10.10 -14.19 8.84
C SER A 238 11.31 -14.56 9.70
N ASP A 239 12.00 -13.56 10.23
CA ASP A 239 13.05 -13.71 11.25
C ASP A 239 12.46 -13.63 12.67
N TYR A 240 11.42 -12.83 12.82
CA TYR A 240 10.71 -12.62 14.08
C TYR A 240 9.21 -12.75 13.91
N VAL A 241 8.55 -13.32 14.91
CA VAL A 241 7.08 -13.34 15.02
C VAL A 241 6.68 -12.67 16.32
N LEU A 242 5.99 -11.54 16.24
CA LEU A 242 5.43 -10.83 17.40
C LEU A 242 3.93 -11.14 17.49
N HIS A 243 3.58 -12.06 18.38
CA HIS A 243 2.19 -12.47 18.59
C HIS A 243 1.53 -11.63 19.68
N ILE A 244 0.89 -10.53 19.25
CA ILE A 244 0.21 -9.55 20.13
C ILE A 244 -1.32 -9.73 20.04
N GLY A 245 -1.80 -10.36 18.97
CA GLY A 245 -3.22 -10.48 18.67
C GLY A 245 -3.93 -11.46 19.60
N ALA A 246 -4.89 -10.95 20.37
CA ALA A 246 -5.77 -11.74 21.23
C ALA A 246 -7.18 -11.15 21.28
N MET A 247 -8.16 -11.96 21.64
CA MET A 247 -9.46 -11.45 22.11
C MET A 247 -9.34 -11.13 23.60
N VAL A 248 -9.69 -9.88 23.95
CA VAL A 248 -9.63 -9.36 25.33
C VAL A 248 -11.00 -8.87 25.77
N SER A 249 -11.18 -8.65 27.08
CA SER A 249 -12.40 -8.05 27.64
C SER A 249 -12.73 -6.69 26.99
N PRO A 250 -14.00 -6.32 26.84
CA PRO A 250 -15.22 -7.07 27.26
C PRO A 250 -15.68 -8.14 26.25
N ALA A 251 -15.02 -8.29 25.09
CA ALA A 251 -15.43 -9.29 24.11
C ALA A 251 -15.12 -10.72 24.57
N ALA A 252 -14.02 -10.92 25.29
CA ALA A 252 -13.64 -12.21 25.86
C ALA A 252 -14.70 -12.72 26.85
N ASP A 253 -15.19 -11.85 27.72
CA ASP A 253 -16.20 -12.19 28.72
C ASP A 253 -17.53 -12.59 28.09
N LYS A 254 -17.87 -11.93 26.97
CA LYS A 254 -19.13 -12.20 26.26
C LYS A 254 -19.09 -13.50 25.45
N TYR A 255 -17.90 -13.90 24.98
CA TYR A 255 -17.72 -15.06 24.09
C TYR A 255 -16.54 -15.94 24.55
N PRO A 256 -16.61 -16.58 25.75
CA PRO A 256 -15.46 -17.28 26.35
C PRO A 256 -14.95 -18.44 25.51
N GLU A 257 -15.80 -19.27 24.95
CA GLU A 257 -15.38 -20.40 24.11
C GLU A 257 -14.68 -19.93 22.83
N LYS A 258 -15.24 -18.89 22.20
CA LYS A 258 -14.62 -18.28 21.02
C LYS A 258 -13.28 -17.64 21.35
N THR A 259 -13.16 -17.05 22.54
CA THR A 259 -11.91 -16.44 23.03
C THR A 259 -10.86 -17.50 23.23
N LEU A 260 -11.19 -18.61 23.91
CA LEU A 260 -10.29 -19.74 24.11
C LEU A 260 -9.81 -20.29 22.77
N TYR A 261 -10.74 -20.55 21.83
CA TYR A 261 -10.41 -21.04 20.49
C TYR A 261 -9.52 -20.06 19.71
N THR A 262 -9.82 -18.76 19.78
CA THR A 262 -9.05 -17.74 19.07
C THR A 262 -7.66 -17.58 19.67
N ASN A 263 -7.54 -17.43 20.99
CA ASN A 263 -6.27 -17.13 21.63
C ASN A 263 -5.32 -18.34 21.63
N ILE A 264 -5.80 -19.50 22.07
CA ILE A 264 -5.00 -20.74 22.06
C ILE A 264 -4.79 -21.22 20.63
N GLY A 265 -5.85 -21.25 19.83
CA GLY A 265 -5.78 -21.75 18.46
C GLY A 265 -4.82 -20.96 17.58
N SER A 266 -4.82 -19.62 17.67
CA SER A 266 -3.88 -18.79 16.91
C SER A 266 -2.43 -18.98 17.36
N THR A 267 -2.19 -19.11 18.67
CA THR A 267 -0.85 -19.37 19.21
C THR A 267 -0.31 -20.72 18.72
N LEU A 268 -1.12 -21.78 18.82
CA LEU A 268 -0.75 -23.10 18.32
C LEU A 268 -0.53 -23.11 16.80
N ALA A 269 -1.36 -22.39 16.06
CA ALA A 269 -1.20 -22.25 14.60
C ALA A 269 0.14 -21.56 14.24
N ILE A 270 0.52 -20.52 14.98
CA ILE A 270 1.80 -19.82 14.78
C ILE A 270 2.97 -20.75 15.07
N ILE A 271 2.95 -21.45 16.23
CA ILE A 271 4.01 -22.39 16.61
C ILE A 271 4.16 -23.48 15.55
N LYS A 272 3.05 -24.09 15.13
CA LYS A 272 3.06 -25.10 14.07
C LYS A 272 3.59 -24.53 12.74
N ALA A 273 3.17 -23.31 12.39
CA ALA A 273 3.65 -22.66 11.17
C ALA A 273 5.15 -22.39 11.22
N ILE A 274 5.72 -22.03 12.37
CA ILE A 274 7.16 -21.88 12.57
C ILE A 274 7.86 -23.23 12.40
N GLN A 275 7.40 -24.27 13.08
CA GLN A 275 7.97 -25.61 13.02
C GLN A 275 8.02 -26.20 11.59
N GLU A 276 7.08 -25.79 10.73
CA GLU A 276 7.03 -26.20 9.34
C GLU A 276 7.93 -25.38 8.40
N GLN A 277 8.69 -24.37 8.91
CA GLN A 277 9.65 -23.61 8.08
C GLN A 277 11.00 -24.32 8.01
N PRO A 278 11.70 -24.21 6.86
CA PRO A 278 13.05 -24.77 6.72
C PRO A 278 14.08 -24.18 7.70
N ASN A 279 13.84 -22.94 8.16
CA ASN A 279 14.67 -22.18 9.09
C ASN A 279 13.99 -21.99 10.45
N ALA A 280 13.22 -22.99 10.92
CA ALA A 280 12.44 -22.89 12.14
C ALA A 280 13.28 -22.47 13.37
N ASP A 281 14.50 -22.96 13.48
CA ASP A 281 15.42 -22.68 14.60
C ASP A 281 15.91 -21.23 14.63
N ASP A 282 15.86 -20.52 13.50
CA ASP A 282 16.28 -19.11 13.37
C ASP A 282 15.12 -18.14 13.59
N ILE A 283 13.89 -18.62 13.69
CA ILE A 283 12.70 -17.78 13.86
C ILE A 283 12.45 -17.52 15.35
N HIS A 284 12.51 -16.27 15.76
CA HIS A 284 12.25 -15.86 17.13
C HIS A 284 10.77 -15.52 17.33
N LEU A 285 10.09 -16.26 18.23
CA LEU A 285 8.71 -15.98 18.64
C LEU A 285 8.69 -15.16 19.92
N VAL A 286 8.03 -14.01 19.89
CA VAL A 286 7.69 -13.21 21.05
C VAL A 286 6.18 -13.27 21.26
N TYR A 287 5.76 -13.88 22.33
CA TYR A 287 4.37 -13.96 22.76
C TYR A 287 4.12 -12.91 23.85
N VAL A 288 3.01 -12.19 23.70
CA VAL A 288 2.60 -11.18 24.68
C VAL A 288 1.44 -11.76 25.50
N GLY A 289 1.74 -12.11 26.73
CA GLY A 289 0.78 -12.56 27.75
C GLY A 289 0.37 -11.45 28.71
N THR A 290 -0.44 -11.79 29.70
CA THR A 290 -0.87 -10.91 30.78
C THR A 290 -0.49 -11.50 32.13
N VAL A 291 -0.29 -10.63 33.13
CA VAL A 291 -0.06 -11.04 34.53
C VAL A 291 -1.36 -11.49 35.26
N ALA A 292 -2.49 -11.36 34.57
CA ALA A 292 -3.82 -11.73 35.10
C ALA A 292 -4.27 -13.14 34.65
N GLU A 293 -3.37 -13.95 34.16
CA GLU A 293 -3.62 -15.35 33.80
C GLU A 293 -3.54 -16.26 35.01
#